data_d332fe68715c21aa9ef98d3464a7ec4a
#
_entry.id   d332fe68715c21aa9ef98d3464a7ec4a
#
_cell.length_a   1.000
_cell.length_b   1.000
_cell.length_c   1.000
_cell.angle_alpha   90.00
_cell.angle_beta   90.00
_cell.angle_gamma   90.00
#
_symmetry.space_group_name_H-M   'P 1'
#
loop_
_entity.id
_entity.type
_entity.pdbx_description
1 polymer ?
#
loop_
_entity_poly.entity_id
_entity_poly.type
_entity_poly.pdbx_seq_one_letter_code
_entity_poly.pdbx_strand_id
1 'polypeptide(L)' 'QYGGMEVSDAAKLRAITDENAKLKRLLADTMLDNVVLKDLLGKN' A
#
# COMPACT_ATOMS: atom_id res chain seq x y z
N GLN A 1 9.53 29.11 -11.69
CA GLN A 1 9.38 28.90 -11.35
C GLN A 1 9.03 28.63 -10.48
N TYR A 2 8.73 28.60 -10.26
CA TYR A 2 8.45 28.38 -9.41
C TYR A 2 7.88 27.59 -9.14
N GLY A 3 8.07 27.31 -8.67
CA GLY A 3 7.48 26.40 -7.97
C GLY A 3 7.18 25.18 -8.67
N GLY A 4 7.57 25.03 -9.58
CA GLY A 4 7.15 23.85 -10.27
C GLY A 4 7.98 22.68 -9.95
N MET A 5 7.32 21.62 -9.92
CA MET A 5 7.97 20.36 -9.90
C MET A 5 8.31 20.02 -11.32
N GLU A 6 9.40 19.37 -11.51
CA GLU A 6 9.70 18.88 -12.83
C GLU A 6 8.85 17.69 -13.15
N VAL A 7 8.75 17.43 -14.44
CA VAL A 7 7.97 16.28 -14.87
C VAL A 7 8.50 15.01 -14.24
N SER A 8 9.81 14.91 -14.17
CA SER A 8 10.38 13.70 -13.60
C SER A 8 10.04 13.58 -12.11
N ASP A 9 9.96 14.70 -11.42
CA ASP A 9 9.60 14.68 -10.02
C ASP A 9 8.15 14.27 -9.84
N ALA A 10 7.30 14.77 -10.71
CA ALA A 10 5.90 14.40 -10.64
C ALA A 10 5.73 12.92 -10.91
N ALA A 11 6.48 12.40 -11.84
CA ALA A 11 6.41 10.99 -12.16
C ALA A 11 6.87 10.15 -10.98
N LYS A 12 7.91 10.61 -10.31
CA LYS A 12 8.41 9.91 -9.16
C LYS A 12 7.40 9.89 -8.04
N LEU A 13 6.79 11.03 -7.79
CA LEU A 13 5.79 11.14 -6.76
C LEU A 13 4.65 10.19 -7.04
N ARG A 14 4.25 10.15 -8.29
CA ARG A 14 3.18 9.28 -8.68
C ARG A 14 3.54 7.83 -8.45
N ALA A 15 4.76 7.47 -8.82
CA ALA A 15 5.21 6.11 -8.65
C ALA A 15 5.23 5.73 -7.18
N ILE A 16 5.69 6.65 -6.34
CA ILE A 16 5.75 6.40 -4.92
C ILE A 16 4.35 6.26 -4.35
N THR A 17 3.45 7.10 -4.78
CA THR A 17 2.07 7.05 -4.32
C THR A 17 1.43 5.72 -4.71
N ASP A 18 1.67 5.31 -5.93
CA ASP A 18 1.12 4.04 -6.41
C ASP A 18 1.69 2.87 -5.62
N GLU A 19 2.98 2.93 -5.41
CA GLU A 19 3.65 1.87 -4.66
C GLU A 19 3.12 1.82 -3.25
N ASN A 20 2.91 2.97 -2.66
CA ASN A 20 2.40 3.05 -1.32
C ASN A 20 1.01 2.44 -1.21
N ALA A 21 0.17 2.77 -2.17
CA ALA A 21 -1.19 2.24 -2.18
C ALA A 21 -1.15 0.73 -2.32
N LYS A 22 -0.26 0.25 -3.16
CA LYS A 22 -0.13 -1.17 -3.38
C LYS A 22 0.33 -1.89 -2.12
N LEU A 23 1.31 -1.31 -1.44
CA LEU A 23 1.81 -1.90 -0.21
C LEU A 23 0.75 -1.91 0.88
N LYS A 24 -0.01 -0.85 0.96
CA LYS A 24 -1.07 -0.78 1.95
C LYS A 24 -2.10 -1.86 1.70
N ARG A 25 -2.43 -2.08 0.45
CA ARG A 25 -3.40 -3.08 0.11
C ARG A 25 -2.87 -4.47 0.43
N LEU A 26 -1.62 -4.69 0.09
CA LEU A 26 -0.99 -5.97 0.37
C LEU A 26 -0.97 -6.24 1.86
N LEU A 27 -0.66 -5.22 2.63
CA LEU A 27 -0.64 -5.36 4.07
C LEU A 27 -2.04 -5.68 4.60
N ALA A 28 -3.03 -4.99 4.10
CA ALA A 28 -4.39 -5.22 4.54
C ALA A 28 -4.83 -6.63 4.21
N ASP A 29 -4.49 -7.09 3.03
CA ASP A 29 -4.84 -8.45 2.62
C ASP A 29 -4.17 -9.46 3.53
N THR A 30 -2.92 -9.22 3.85
CA THR A 30 -2.18 -10.12 4.72
C THR A 30 -2.79 -10.16 6.10
N MET A 31 -3.20 -9.03 6.60
CA MET A 31 -3.80 -8.96 7.91
C MET A 31 -5.13 -9.71 7.94
N LEU A 32 -5.89 -9.57 6.87
CA LEU A 32 -7.15 -10.26 6.78
C LEU A 32 -6.93 -11.76 6.73
N ASP A 33 -5.93 -12.18 5.98
CA ASP A 33 -5.60 -13.58 5.90
C ASP A 33 -5.24 -14.14 7.26
N ASN A 34 -4.50 -13.35 8.03
CA ASN A 34 -4.11 -13.75 9.35
C ASN A 34 -5.31 -13.92 10.26
N VAL A 35 -6.23 -12.99 10.18
CA VAL A 35 -7.42 -13.04 11.01
C VAL A 35 -8.24 -14.27 10.66
N VAL A 36 -8.40 -14.52 9.38
CA VAL A 36 -9.17 -15.67 8.94
C VAL A 36 -8.51 -16.96 9.41
N LEU A 37 -7.20 -17.02 9.27
CA LEU A 37 -6.48 -18.21 9.69
C LEU A 37 -6.63 -18.43 11.17
N LYS A 38 -6.54 -17.36 11.93
CA LYS A 38 -6.69 -17.47 13.37
C LYS A 38 -8.06 -17.98 13.73
N ASP A 39 -9.06 -17.47 13.07
CA ASP A 39 -10.42 -17.91 13.33
C ASP A 39 -10.57 -19.39 13.05
N LEU A 40 -10.01 -19.81 11.95
CA LEU A 40 -10.11 -21.20 11.57
C LEU A 40 -9.39 -22.12 12.55
N LEU A 41 -8.22 -21.68 12.97
CA LEU A 41 -7.43 -22.51 13.86
C LEU A 41 -7.87 -22.37 15.30
N GLY A 42 -8.15 -21.16 15.63
CA GLY A 42 -8.44 -20.89 17.01
C GLY A 42 -9.81 -21.22 17.34
N LYS A 43 -10.58 -21.15 16.69
CA LYS A 43 -11.69 -21.34 16.94
C LYS A 43 -12.06 -21.37 18.11
N ASN A 44 -12.00 -21.04 18.55
CA ASN A 44 -12.44 -21.10 19.64
C ASN A 44 -12.64 -20.26 19.90
#